data_4f9931f64c5ebc9d3e48c15a6f823434
#
_entry.id   4f9931f64c5ebc9d3e48c15a6f823434
#
_cell.length_a   1.000
_cell.length_b   1.000
_cell.length_c   1.000
_cell.angle_alpha   90.00
_cell.angle_beta   90.00
_cell.angle_gamma   90.00
#
_symmetry.space_group_name_H-M   'P 1'
#
loop_
_entity.id
_entity.type
_entity.pdbx_description
1 polymer ?
#
loop_
_entity_poly.entity_id
_entity_poly.type
_entity_poly.pdbx_seq_one_letter_code
_entity_poly.pdbx_strand_id
1 'polypeptide(L)'
;MPRNRRQEETFRKVLAAAMETMRENSFADLTVRMVAARAKVAPATAYTYFSSKNHLIAEVYLDLVRQVPYFTDVNDPMRTRVEQALRHLALVVADEPEVGAACTAALLGGGTDPAVRAVRDRIGAEIHRRIASAIGPGAEAGTVSALQMAFFGALVQAGSGEITYHEIADRLAGVVNLILTGAGFGNRAEKDGDA
;
A
#
# COMPACT_ATOMS: atom_id res chain seq x y z
N MET A 1 22.00 1.33 -7.97
CA MET A 1 22.90 0.41 -7.29
C MET A 1 22.23 -0.07 -6.00
N PRO A 2 22.33 -1.35 -5.62
CA PRO A 2 21.83 -1.82 -4.34
C PRO A 2 22.61 -1.13 -3.20
N ARG A 3 21.89 -0.81 -2.10
CA ARG A 3 22.51 -0.24 -0.89
C ARG A 3 23.45 -1.27 -0.26
N ASN A 4 24.58 -0.83 0.29
CA ASN A 4 25.41 -1.69 1.12
C ASN A 4 24.74 -1.87 2.51
N ARG A 5 25.22 -2.85 3.31
CA ARG A 5 24.61 -3.22 4.60
C ARG A 5 24.43 -2.01 5.53
N ARG A 6 25.44 -1.16 5.66
CA ARG A 6 25.38 0.04 6.52
C ARG A 6 24.38 1.08 6.01
N GLN A 7 24.28 1.23 4.70
CA GLN A 7 23.29 2.13 4.08
C GLN A 7 21.86 1.61 4.30
N GLU A 8 21.66 0.31 4.20
CA GLU A 8 20.36 -0.32 4.45
C GLU A 8 19.93 -0.20 5.92
N GLU A 9 20.88 -0.40 6.87
CA GLU A 9 20.62 -0.19 8.30
C GLU A 9 20.23 1.26 8.59
N THR A 10 20.93 2.24 8.00
CA THR A 10 20.61 3.66 8.15
C THR A 10 19.26 3.99 7.55
N PHE A 11 18.95 3.48 6.37
CA PHE A 11 17.67 3.67 5.69
C PHE A 11 16.51 3.16 6.54
N ARG A 12 16.57 1.91 7.04
CA ARG A 12 15.55 1.34 7.91
C ARG A 12 15.36 2.09 9.21
N LYS A 13 16.47 2.56 9.79
CA LYS A 13 16.45 3.38 11.01
C LYS A 13 15.69 4.70 10.81
N VAL A 14 15.86 5.34 9.65
CA VAL A 14 15.14 6.56 9.32
C VAL A 14 13.66 6.26 9.05
N LEU A 15 13.29 5.15 8.38
CA LEU A 15 11.90 4.75 8.18
C LEU A 15 11.19 4.49 9.52
N ALA A 16 11.83 3.77 10.45
CA ALA A 16 11.26 3.51 11.77
C ALA A 16 11.03 4.82 12.55
N ALA A 17 12.00 5.74 12.54
CA ALA A 17 11.86 7.06 13.16
C ALA A 17 10.77 7.90 12.49
N ALA A 18 10.55 7.76 11.17
CA ALA A 18 9.48 8.45 10.47
C ALA A 18 8.10 7.96 10.93
N MET A 19 7.91 6.65 11.10
CA MET A 19 6.68 6.07 11.65
C MET A 19 6.36 6.67 13.03
N GLU A 20 7.33 6.65 13.95
CA GLU A 20 7.15 7.22 15.29
C GLU A 20 6.84 8.73 15.23
N THR A 21 7.49 9.47 14.32
CA THR A 21 7.26 10.91 14.17
C THR A 21 5.85 11.19 13.62
N MET A 22 5.35 10.37 12.70
CA MET A 22 3.98 10.51 12.17
C MET A 22 2.89 10.25 13.23
N ARG A 23 3.13 9.37 14.20
CA ARG A 23 2.21 9.12 15.32
C ARG A 23 2.06 10.32 16.26
N GLU A 24 3.08 11.14 16.36
CA GLU A 24 3.16 12.24 17.33
C GLU A 24 2.93 13.61 16.70
N ASN A 25 2.98 13.74 15.38
CA ASN A 25 2.95 15.02 14.70
C ASN A 25 2.01 14.99 13.49
N SER A 26 1.35 16.11 13.21
CA SER A 26 0.59 16.25 11.98
C SER A 26 1.48 16.15 10.74
N PHE A 27 0.89 15.77 9.61
CA PHE A 27 1.61 15.78 8.33
C PHE A 27 2.20 17.17 8.00
N ALA A 28 1.51 18.26 8.37
CA ALA A 28 1.97 19.61 8.09
C ALA A 28 3.29 19.91 8.83
N ASP A 29 3.37 19.56 10.10
CA ASP A 29 4.49 19.88 11.00
C ASP A 29 5.70 18.95 10.81
N LEU A 30 5.48 17.73 10.27
CA LEU A 30 6.54 16.76 10.06
C LEU A 30 7.60 17.28 9.07
N THR A 31 8.87 17.11 9.42
CA THR A 31 10.01 17.46 8.57
C THR A 31 11.05 16.33 8.54
N VAL A 32 11.79 16.22 7.45
CA VAL A 32 12.92 15.26 7.33
C VAL A 32 13.98 15.49 8.42
N ARG A 33 14.16 16.75 8.86
CA ARG A 33 15.10 17.08 9.95
C ARG A 33 14.66 16.53 11.30
N MET A 34 13.37 16.60 11.64
CA MET A 34 12.82 16.00 12.86
C MET A 34 13.05 14.49 12.87
N VAL A 35 12.75 13.84 11.75
CA VAL A 35 12.95 12.39 11.59
C VAL A 35 14.44 12.03 11.70
N ALA A 36 15.34 12.79 11.08
CA ALA A 36 16.78 12.58 11.17
C ALA A 36 17.28 12.70 12.62
N ALA A 37 16.81 13.70 13.37
CA ALA A 37 17.16 13.89 14.78
C ALA A 37 16.69 12.68 15.62
N ARG A 38 15.46 12.21 15.45
CA ARG A 38 14.91 11.02 16.12
C ARG A 38 15.71 9.75 15.75
N ALA A 39 16.04 9.59 14.48
CA ALA A 39 16.88 8.49 13.99
C ALA A 39 18.34 8.57 14.45
N LYS A 40 18.77 9.67 15.10
CA LYS A 40 20.15 9.94 15.49
C LYS A 40 21.11 9.86 14.30
N VAL A 41 20.70 10.44 13.17
CA VAL A 41 21.51 10.60 11.95
C VAL A 41 21.64 12.09 11.60
N ALA A 42 22.73 12.45 10.93
CA ALA A 42 22.87 13.82 10.44
C ALA A 42 21.77 14.13 9.39
N PRO A 43 21.16 15.32 9.40
CA PRO A 43 20.17 15.71 8.41
C PRO A 43 20.65 15.52 6.96
N ALA A 44 21.91 15.87 6.67
CA ALA A 44 22.51 15.65 5.35
C ALA A 44 22.49 14.17 4.94
N THR A 45 22.70 13.25 5.89
CA THR A 45 22.60 11.80 5.65
C THR A 45 21.17 11.40 5.30
N ALA A 46 20.15 11.91 6.01
CA ALA A 46 18.76 11.62 5.67
C ALA A 46 18.40 12.14 4.27
N TYR A 47 18.85 13.35 3.91
CA TYR A 47 18.62 13.90 2.57
C TYR A 47 19.35 13.15 1.44
N THR A 48 20.37 12.36 1.75
CA THR A 48 20.99 11.46 0.76
C THR A 48 20.02 10.34 0.31
N TYR A 49 19.11 9.94 1.20
CA TYR A 49 18.13 8.88 0.92
C TYR A 49 16.77 9.42 0.49
N PHE A 50 16.35 10.56 1.01
CA PHE A 50 14.99 11.08 0.85
C PHE A 50 15.05 12.54 0.41
N SER A 51 14.68 12.81 -0.86
CA SER A 51 14.70 14.14 -1.46
C SER A 51 13.73 15.12 -0.79
N SER A 52 12.65 14.61 -0.20
CA SER A 52 11.58 15.41 0.38
C SER A 52 10.86 14.65 1.50
N LYS A 53 10.03 15.36 2.27
CA LYS A 53 9.09 14.77 3.23
C LYS A 53 8.17 13.75 2.55
N ASN A 54 7.61 14.12 1.40
CA ASN A 54 6.71 13.24 0.66
C ASN A 54 7.41 11.96 0.20
N HIS A 55 8.67 12.08 -0.25
CA HIS A 55 9.47 10.91 -0.63
C HIS A 55 9.70 9.98 0.57
N LEU A 56 10.08 10.53 1.73
CA LEU A 56 10.28 9.74 2.95
C LEU A 56 9.00 8.99 3.36
N ILE A 57 7.87 9.68 3.41
CA ILE A 57 6.59 9.08 3.83
C ILE A 57 6.11 8.04 2.80
N ALA A 58 6.29 8.30 1.50
CA ALA A 58 5.98 7.32 0.47
C ALA A 58 6.82 6.03 0.61
N GLU A 59 8.10 6.12 0.96
CA GLU A 59 8.96 4.96 1.24
C GLU A 59 8.51 4.21 2.51
N VAL A 60 8.02 4.91 3.54
CA VAL A 60 7.39 4.27 4.71
C VAL A 60 6.20 3.44 4.27
N TYR A 61 5.29 4.00 3.48
CA TYR A 61 4.11 3.26 3.01
C TYR A 61 4.50 2.06 2.14
N LEU A 62 5.51 2.20 1.28
CA LEU A 62 6.03 1.09 0.50
C LEU A 62 6.58 -0.05 1.39
N ASP A 63 7.27 0.31 2.47
CA ASP A 63 7.79 -0.67 3.42
C ASP A 63 6.65 -1.41 4.14
N LEU A 64 5.60 -0.71 4.56
CA LEU A 64 4.39 -1.29 5.14
C LEU A 64 3.70 -2.26 4.15
N VAL A 65 3.48 -1.83 2.92
CA VAL A 65 2.87 -2.67 1.88
C VAL A 65 3.69 -3.95 1.62
N ARG A 66 5.01 -3.86 1.67
CA ARG A 66 5.90 -5.02 1.49
C ARG A 66 5.83 -6.03 2.61
N GLN A 67 5.46 -5.61 3.82
CA GLN A 67 5.28 -6.50 4.97
C GLN A 67 3.97 -7.28 4.89
N VAL A 68 3.00 -6.85 4.08
CA VAL A 68 1.77 -7.62 3.83
C VAL A 68 2.13 -8.94 3.15
N PRO A 69 1.76 -10.09 3.75
CA PRO A 69 2.06 -11.39 3.17
C PRO A 69 1.35 -11.58 1.83
N TYR A 70 1.94 -12.39 0.97
CA TYR A 70 1.22 -12.92 -0.18
C TYR A 70 0.22 -13.95 0.31
N PHE A 71 -0.90 -14.04 -0.40
CA PHE A 71 -1.88 -15.08 -0.12
C PHE A 71 -1.28 -16.46 -0.45
N THR A 72 -1.45 -17.43 0.45
CA THR A 72 -0.81 -18.75 0.33
C THR A 72 -1.79 -19.92 0.36
N ASP A 73 -3.05 -19.74 0.80
CA ASP A 73 -4.02 -20.82 0.82
C ASP A 73 -4.73 -20.95 -0.53
N VAL A 74 -4.26 -21.91 -1.33
CA VAL A 74 -4.81 -22.21 -2.66
C VAL A 74 -6.15 -22.94 -2.61
N ASN A 75 -6.58 -23.42 -1.44
CA ASN A 75 -7.84 -24.14 -1.29
C ASN A 75 -9.04 -23.19 -1.13
N ASP A 76 -8.80 -21.94 -0.74
CA ASP A 76 -9.83 -20.93 -0.67
C ASP A 76 -10.33 -20.55 -2.09
N PRO A 77 -11.62 -20.28 -2.25
CA PRO A 77 -12.16 -19.73 -3.49
C PRO A 77 -11.40 -18.46 -3.91
N MET A 78 -11.17 -18.28 -5.22
CA MET A 78 -10.45 -17.13 -5.77
C MET A 78 -10.99 -15.79 -5.24
N ARG A 79 -12.31 -15.65 -5.16
CA ARG A 79 -12.96 -14.45 -4.62
C ARG A 79 -12.53 -14.18 -3.18
N THR A 80 -12.57 -15.19 -2.32
CA THR A 80 -12.13 -15.08 -0.92
C THR A 80 -10.66 -14.67 -0.83
N ARG A 81 -9.80 -15.24 -1.66
CA ARG A 81 -8.37 -14.88 -1.72
C ARG A 81 -8.16 -13.42 -2.09
N VAL A 82 -8.89 -12.92 -3.09
CA VAL A 82 -8.80 -11.51 -3.53
C VAL A 82 -9.34 -10.57 -2.44
N GLU A 83 -10.48 -10.89 -1.83
CA GLU A 83 -11.04 -10.12 -0.72
C GLU A 83 -10.06 -10.03 0.45
N GLN A 84 -9.43 -11.13 0.84
CA GLN A 84 -8.43 -11.17 1.91
C GLN A 84 -7.17 -10.39 1.54
N ALA A 85 -6.67 -10.50 0.31
CA ALA A 85 -5.50 -9.76 -0.14
C ALA A 85 -5.73 -8.23 -0.06
N LEU A 86 -6.88 -7.76 -0.55
CA LEU A 86 -7.24 -6.34 -0.47
C LEU A 86 -7.52 -5.89 0.96
N ARG A 87 -8.14 -6.75 1.78
CA ARG A 87 -8.34 -6.50 3.20
C ARG A 87 -7.02 -6.30 3.94
N HIS A 88 -6.04 -7.18 3.76
CA HIS A 88 -4.74 -7.06 4.40
C HIS A 88 -4.00 -5.79 3.96
N LEU A 89 -4.10 -5.43 2.68
CA LEU A 89 -3.54 -4.18 2.16
C LEU A 89 -4.22 -2.94 2.76
N ALA A 90 -5.54 -2.95 2.96
CA ALA A 90 -6.28 -1.84 3.55
C ALA A 90 -5.94 -1.68 5.04
N LEU A 91 -5.81 -2.79 5.75
CA LEU A 91 -5.57 -2.79 7.19
C LEU A 91 -4.13 -2.44 7.60
N VAL A 92 -3.21 -2.31 6.65
CA VAL A 92 -1.79 -2.02 6.92
C VAL A 92 -1.57 -0.71 7.70
N VAL A 93 -2.52 0.21 7.63
CA VAL A 93 -2.52 1.49 8.37
C VAL A 93 -3.82 1.71 9.16
N ALA A 94 -4.66 0.68 9.31
CA ALA A 94 -6.00 0.85 9.89
C ALA A 94 -5.97 1.22 11.38
N ASP A 95 -5.01 0.70 12.11
CA ASP A 95 -4.83 1.01 13.53
C ASP A 95 -4.05 2.31 13.78
N GLU A 96 -3.59 2.98 12.71
CA GLU A 96 -2.80 4.20 12.73
C GLU A 96 -3.33 5.20 11.69
N PRO A 97 -4.54 5.74 11.88
CA PRO A 97 -5.21 6.58 10.87
C PRO A 97 -4.42 7.84 10.51
N GLU A 98 -3.67 8.43 11.46
CA GLU A 98 -2.78 9.57 11.22
C GLU A 98 -1.65 9.22 10.24
N VAL A 99 -1.07 8.03 10.40
CA VAL A 99 -0.05 7.50 9.48
C VAL A 99 -0.66 7.27 8.10
N GLY A 100 -1.85 6.67 8.02
CA GLY A 100 -2.56 6.45 6.78
C GLY A 100 -2.88 7.75 6.05
N ALA A 101 -3.39 8.75 6.75
CA ALA A 101 -3.67 10.07 6.20
C ALA A 101 -2.39 10.78 5.71
N ALA A 102 -1.29 10.69 6.48
CA ALA A 102 0.00 11.24 6.08
C ALA A 102 0.55 10.56 4.82
N CYS A 103 0.43 9.23 4.71
CA CYS A 103 0.82 8.48 3.53
C CYS A 103 0.00 8.90 2.29
N THR A 104 -1.32 9.01 2.43
CA THR A 104 -2.20 9.47 1.35
C THR A 104 -1.84 10.90 0.92
N ALA A 105 -1.67 11.83 1.87
CA ALA A 105 -1.28 13.20 1.57
C ALA A 105 0.07 13.29 0.86
N ALA A 106 1.08 12.50 1.29
CA ALA A 106 2.39 12.47 0.66
C ALA A 106 2.35 11.94 -0.77
N LEU A 107 1.58 10.88 -1.00
CA LEU A 107 1.43 10.26 -2.31
C LEU A 107 0.68 11.16 -3.30
N LEU A 108 -0.35 11.87 -2.86
CA LEU A 108 -1.11 12.81 -3.70
C LEU A 108 -0.37 14.13 -3.88
N GLY A 109 0.20 14.69 -2.81
CA GLY A 109 0.85 16.00 -2.82
C GLY A 109 2.21 16.04 -3.52
N GLY A 110 2.87 14.90 -3.72
CA GLY A 110 4.16 14.77 -4.39
C GLY A 110 4.11 14.72 -5.93
N GLY A 111 3.06 15.24 -6.57
CA GLY A 111 2.73 15.04 -7.99
C GLY A 111 3.85 15.26 -9.01
N THR A 112 4.74 16.24 -8.79
CA THR A 112 5.84 16.58 -9.68
C THR A 112 7.21 16.04 -9.25
N ASP A 113 7.34 15.52 -8.03
CA ASP A 113 8.60 14.95 -7.51
C ASP A 113 8.88 13.58 -8.18
N PRO A 114 9.95 13.46 -8.99
CA PRO A 114 10.28 12.18 -9.65
C PRO A 114 10.54 11.04 -8.67
N ALA A 115 11.08 11.33 -7.47
CA ALA A 115 11.34 10.33 -6.47
C ALA A 115 10.03 9.78 -5.89
N VAL A 116 9.05 10.65 -5.59
CA VAL A 116 7.71 10.22 -5.15
C VAL A 116 7.02 9.40 -6.23
N ARG A 117 7.14 9.80 -7.49
CA ARG A 117 6.57 9.04 -8.63
C ARG A 117 7.16 7.64 -8.69
N ALA A 118 8.48 7.50 -8.62
CA ALA A 118 9.16 6.21 -8.64
C ALA A 118 8.73 5.30 -7.47
N VAL A 119 8.46 5.88 -6.29
CA VAL A 119 7.93 5.11 -5.15
C VAL A 119 6.48 4.69 -5.40
N ARG A 120 5.63 5.58 -5.93
CA ARG A 120 4.24 5.23 -6.32
C ARG A 120 4.19 4.06 -7.30
N ASP A 121 5.06 4.07 -8.31
CA ASP A 121 5.13 2.99 -9.29
C ASP A 121 5.50 1.66 -8.61
N ARG A 122 6.42 1.70 -7.64
CA ARG A 122 6.81 0.52 -6.85
C ARG A 122 5.67 0.05 -5.94
N ILE A 123 4.93 0.95 -5.29
CA ILE A 123 3.73 0.61 -4.51
C ILE A 123 2.69 -0.03 -5.41
N GLY A 124 2.41 0.57 -6.57
CA GLY A 124 1.48 0.03 -7.55
C GLY A 124 1.85 -1.39 -7.99
N ALA A 125 3.14 -1.62 -8.27
CA ALA A 125 3.64 -2.94 -8.64
C ALA A 125 3.53 -3.98 -7.50
N GLU A 126 3.74 -3.56 -6.24
CA GLU A 126 3.56 -4.45 -5.07
C GLU A 126 2.10 -4.86 -4.89
N ILE A 127 1.17 -3.90 -4.99
CA ILE A 127 -0.27 -4.15 -4.90
C ILE A 127 -0.73 -5.04 -6.06
N HIS A 128 -0.30 -4.71 -7.29
CA HIS A 128 -0.59 -5.50 -8.49
C HIS A 128 -0.20 -6.97 -8.32
N ARG A 129 1.03 -7.23 -7.85
CA ARG A 129 1.52 -8.61 -7.65
C ARG A 129 0.68 -9.38 -6.62
N ARG A 130 0.22 -8.72 -5.53
CA ARG A 130 -0.62 -9.38 -4.52
C ARG A 130 -2.00 -9.71 -5.05
N ILE A 131 -2.63 -8.80 -5.79
CA ILE A 131 -3.92 -9.05 -6.44
C ILE A 131 -3.79 -10.18 -7.47
N ALA A 132 -2.80 -10.11 -8.35
CA ALA A 132 -2.55 -11.14 -9.37
C ALA A 132 -2.27 -12.51 -8.74
N SER A 133 -1.49 -12.55 -7.65
CA SER A 133 -1.22 -13.80 -6.90
C SER A 133 -2.51 -14.38 -6.28
N ALA A 134 -3.39 -13.52 -5.75
CA ALA A 134 -4.65 -13.95 -5.17
C ALA A 134 -5.65 -14.47 -6.22
N ILE A 135 -5.68 -13.88 -7.41
CA ILE A 135 -6.47 -14.39 -8.53
C ILE A 135 -5.90 -15.73 -8.99
N GLY A 136 -4.58 -15.85 -9.12
CA GLY A 136 -3.90 -17.05 -9.55
C GLY A 136 -3.78 -17.19 -11.08
N PRO A 137 -3.58 -18.42 -11.60
CA PRO A 137 -3.44 -18.66 -13.03
C PRO A 137 -4.66 -18.13 -13.81
N GLY A 138 -4.41 -17.36 -14.86
CA GLY A 138 -5.46 -16.72 -15.66
C GLY A 138 -5.87 -15.33 -15.20
N ALA A 139 -5.10 -14.69 -14.30
CA ALA A 139 -5.30 -13.29 -13.93
C ALA A 139 -5.20 -12.38 -15.17
N GLU A 140 -6.32 -11.86 -15.62
CA GLU A 140 -6.37 -10.90 -16.72
C GLU A 140 -5.91 -9.52 -16.25
N ALA A 141 -5.04 -8.86 -17.04
CA ALA A 141 -4.50 -7.55 -16.70
C ALA A 141 -5.59 -6.50 -16.47
N GLY A 142 -6.69 -6.55 -17.22
CA GLY A 142 -7.83 -5.66 -17.04
C GLY A 142 -8.51 -5.83 -15.68
N THR A 143 -8.74 -7.08 -15.25
CA THR A 143 -9.33 -7.40 -13.95
C THR A 143 -8.44 -6.93 -12.80
N VAL A 144 -7.14 -7.21 -12.86
CA VAL A 144 -6.17 -6.76 -11.85
C VAL A 144 -6.14 -5.24 -11.77
N SER A 145 -6.12 -4.54 -12.92
CA SER A 145 -6.14 -3.08 -12.97
C SER A 145 -7.42 -2.49 -12.39
N ALA A 146 -8.59 -3.07 -12.68
CA ALA A 146 -9.88 -2.61 -12.13
C ALA A 146 -9.91 -2.73 -10.60
N LEU A 147 -9.47 -3.87 -10.05
CA LEU A 147 -9.37 -4.08 -8.60
C LEU A 147 -8.37 -3.11 -7.96
N GLN A 148 -7.24 -2.86 -8.61
CA GLN A 148 -6.23 -1.93 -8.14
C GLN A 148 -6.75 -0.49 -8.13
N MET A 149 -7.47 -0.06 -9.17
CA MET A 149 -8.08 1.27 -9.23
C MET A 149 -9.16 1.45 -8.16
N ALA A 150 -10.01 0.44 -7.94
CA ALA A 150 -11.01 0.45 -6.88
C ALA A 150 -10.36 0.56 -5.49
N PHE A 151 -9.29 -0.20 -5.26
CA PHE A 151 -8.53 -0.14 -4.01
C PHE A 151 -7.90 1.24 -3.77
N PHE A 152 -7.26 1.84 -4.77
CA PHE A 152 -6.70 3.19 -4.65
C PHE A 152 -7.78 4.24 -4.41
N GLY A 153 -8.94 4.14 -5.07
CA GLY A 153 -10.07 5.03 -4.81
C GLY A 153 -10.53 4.95 -3.36
N ALA A 154 -10.65 3.74 -2.80
CA ALA A 154 -11.01 3.54 -1.41
C ALA A 154 -9.96 4.11 -0.43
N LEU A 155 -8.66 3.95 -0.72
CA LEU A 155 -7.59 4.55 0.10
C LEU A 155 -7.65 6.08 0.11
N VAL A 156 -8.00 6.72 -1.01
CA VAL A 156 -8.18 8.18 -1.06
C VAL A 156 -9.35 8.61 -0.19
N GLN A 157 -10.49 7.92 -0.24
CA GLN A 157 -11.65 8.20 0.62
C GLN A 157 -11.31 8.05 2.11
N ALA A 158 -10.56 7.02 2.48
CA ALA A 158 -10.13 6.86 3.87
C ALA A 158 -9.13 7.93 4.30
N GLY A 159 -8.18 8.28 3.44
CA GLY A 159 -7.22 9.34 3.72
C GLY A 159 -7.82 10.74 3.80
N SER A 160 -8.99 10.97 3.18
CA SER A 160 -9.78 12.21 3.34
C SER A 160 -10.73 12.21 4.55
N GLY A 161 -10.85 11.07 5.22
CA GLY A 161 -11.71 10.91 6.39
C GLY A 161 -13.18 10.64 6.08
N GLU A 162 -13.53 10.36 4.81
CA GLU A 162 -14.91 10.01 4.43
C GLU A 162 -15.31 8.61 4.93
N ILE A 163 -14.37 7.69 5.01
CA ILE A 163 -14.53 6.33 5.54
C ILE A 163 -13.31 5.97 6.38
N THR A 164 -13.43 4.96 7.22
CA THR A 164 -12.28 4.39 7.94
C THR A 164 -11.55 3.35 7.09
N TYR A 165 -10.27 3.09 7.42
CA TYR A 165 -9.52 2.00 6.76
C TYR A 165 -10.12 0.61 7.01
N HIS A 166 -10.82 0.42 8.13
CA HIS A 166 -11.58 -0.81 8.41
C HIS A 166 -12.78 -0.96 7.46
N GLU A 167 -13.53 0.13 7.22
CA GLU A 167 -14.65 0.13 6.28
C GLU A 167 -14.25 -0.15 4.84
N ILE A 168 -13.00 0.19 4.44
CA ILE A 168 -12.49 -0.16 3.11
C ILE A 168 -12.63 -1.65 2.87
N ALA A 169 -12.19 -2.48 3.83
CA ALA A 169 -12.18 -3.93 3.70
C ALA A 169 -13.58 -4.49 3.43
N ASP A 170 -14.58 -3.97 4.14
CA ASP A 170 -15.97 -4.43 4.00
C ASP A 170 -16.61 -3.93 2.68
N ARG A 171 -16.35 -2.67 2.30
CA ARG A 171 -16.86 -2.11 1.03
C ARG A 171 -16.21 -2.74 -0.20
N LEU A 172 -14.94 -3.09 -0.14
CA LEU A 172 -14.23 -3.74 -1.24
C LEU A 172 -14.76 -5.14 -1.55
N ALA A 173 -15.31 -5.87 -0.59
CA ALA A 173 -15.90 -7.19 -0.84
C ALA A 173 -17.02 -7.12 -1.90
N GLY A 174 -17.89 -6.12 -1.82
CA GLY A 174 -18.93 -5.89 -2.84
C GLY A 174 -18.35 -5.55 -4.22
N VAL A 175 -17.33 -4.70 -4.25
CA VAL A 175 -16.65 -4.29 -5.50
C VAL A 175 -15.93 -5.48 -6.14
N VAL A 176 -15.22 -6.29 -5.33
CA VAL A 176 -14.57 -7.53 -5.79
C VAL A 176 -15.57 -8.46 -6.45
N ASN A 177 -16.72 -8.66 -5.80
CA ASN A 177 -17.78 -9.49 -6.37
C ASN A 177 -18.25 -8.99 -7.76
N LEU A 178 -18.52 -7.69 -7.88
CA LEU A 178 -18.96 -7.09 -9.14
C LEU A 178 -17.92 -7.24 -10.25
N ILE A 179 -16.65 -6.96 -9.95
CA ILE A 179 -15.57 -7.02 -10.94
C ILE A 179 -15.33 -8.47 -11.37
N LEU A 180 -15.26 -9.42 -10.43
CA LEU A 180 -14.99 -10.82 -10.76
C LEU A 180 -16.16 -11.48 -11.50
N THR A 181 -17.40 -11.14 -11.16
CA THR A 181 -18.58 -11.63 -11.87
C THR A 181 -18.63 -11.05 -13.29
N GLY A 182 -18.40 -9.74 -13.44
CA GLY A 182 -18.36 -9.08 -14.76
C GLY A 182 -17.24 -9.57 -15.67
N ALA A 183 -16.10 -10.00 -15.10
CA ALA A 183 -14.98 -10.61 -15.83
C ALA A 183 -15.21 -12.11 -16.17
N GLY A 184 -16.38 -12.68 -15.91
CA GLY A 184 -16.70 -14.07 -16.24
C GLY A 184 -16.15 -15.13 -15.29
N PHE A 185 -15.53 -14.72 -14.18
CA PHE A 185 -15.04 -15.65 -13.16
C PHE A 185 -16.16 -16.26 -12.28
N GLY A 186 -17.37 -15.64 -12.26
CA GLY A 186 -18.50 -16.14 -11.49
C GLY A 186 -19.17 -17.39 -12.07
N ASN A 187 -18.98 -17.67 -13.35
CA ASN A 187 -19.75 -18.71 -14.07
C ASN A 187 -18.98 -20.04 -14.23
N ARG A 188 -17.69 -20.12 -13.84
CA ARG A 188 -16.91 -21.35 -13.97
C ARG A 188 -17.09 -22.34 -12.83
N ALA A 189 -17.44 -21.88 -11.64
CA ALA A 189 -17.61 -22.76 -10.47
C ALA A 189 -18.92 -23.58 -10.50
N GLU A 190 -19.94 -23.16 -11.26
CA GLU A 190 -21.19 -23.90 -11.36
C GLU A 190 -21.18 -25.00 -12.45
N LYS A 191 -20.20 -24.96 -13.38
CA LYS A 191 -20.16 -25.97 -14.48
C LYS A 191 -19.32 -27.21 -14.14
N ASP A 192 -18.46 -27.18 -13.16
CA ASP A 192 -17.62 -28.33 -12.77
C ASP A 192 -18.23 -29.16 -11.62
N GLY A 193 -19.44 -28.83 -11.16
CA GLY A 193 -20.18 -29.56 -10.12
C GLY A 193 -21.24 -30.55 -10.60
N ASP A 194 -21.45 -30.66 -11.92
CA ASP A 194 -22.55 -31.48 -12.50
C ASP A 194 -22.01 -32.47 -13.56
N ALA A 195 -20.87 -33.14 -13.24
CA ALA A 195 -20.34 -34.22 -14.06
C ALA A 195 -19.95 -35.43 -13.20
#